data_75f42867bc24616d72e134ed80e4c59d
#
_entry.id   75f42867bc24616d72e134ed80e4c59d
#
_cell.length_a   1.000
_cell.length_b   1.000
_cell.length_c   1.000
_cell.angle_alpha   90.00
_cell.angle_beta   90.00
_cell.angle_gamma   90.00
#
_symmetry.space_group_name_H-M   'P 1'
#
loop_
_entity.id
_entity.type
_entity.pdbx_description
1 polymer ?
#
loop_
_entity_poly.entity_id
_entity_poly.type
_entity_poly.pdbx_seq_one_letter_code
_entity_poly.pdbx_strand_id
1 'polypeptide(L)' 'MPSSDSKFLKVKSPDSDYTVVIFDKCDTVIKDPVTGSTIAIPTGGKAKILGEILEELE' A
#
# COMPACT_ATOMS: atom_id res chain seq x y z
N MET A 1 21.73 -5.04 -5.89
CA MET A 1 21.31 -4.51 -5.75
C MET A 1 20.64 -3.94 -5.72
N PRO A 2 20.53 -3.89 -5.64
CA PRO A 2 19.79 -3.41 -5.61
C PRO A 2 19.26 -2.45 -5.35
N SER A 3 19.25 -1.96 -5.18
CA SER A 3 18.73 -1.13 -4.81
C SER A 3 17.71 -0.82 -4.78
N SER A 4 17.30 -0.86 -4.28
CA SER A 4 16.22 -0.64 -4.43
C SER A 4 15.60 0.32 -3.66
N ASP A 5 15.05 1.28 -4.20
CA ASP A 5 14.27 2.24 -3.56
C ASP A 5 12.86 1.78 -3.37
N SER A 6 12.52 0.59 -3.83
CA SER A 6 11.15 0.13 -3.77
C SER A 6 11.06 -1.11 -2.91
N LYS A 7 9.96 -1.26 -2.19
CA LYS A 7 9.72 -2.44 -1.37
C LYS A 7 8.23 -2.67 -1.29
N PHE A 8 7.88 -3.86 -0.82
CA PHE A 8 6.48 -4.20 -0.62
C PHE A 8 6.09 -3.83 0.81
N LEU A 9 4.87 -3.38 0.96
CA LEU A 9 4.33 -3.01 2.26
C LEU A 9 3.09 -3.81 2.53
N LYS A 10 3.00 -4.38 3.72
CA LYS A 10 1.79 -5.06 4.14
C LYS A 10 0.93 -4.04 4.86
N VAL A 11 -0.21 -3.72 4.28
CA VAL A 11 -1.05 -2.63 4.76
C VAL A 11 -2.42 -3.17 5.10
N LYS A 12 -2.95 -2.71 6.23
CA LYS A 12 -4.29 -3.05 6.67
C LYS A 12 -5.24 -1.92 6.29
N SER A 13 -6.42 -2.28 5.81
CA SER A 13 -7.43 -1.29 5.45
C SER A 13 -7.80 -0.44 6.66
N PRO A 14 -8.04 0.86 6.46
CA PRO A 14 -8.47 1.72 7.57
C PRO A 14 -9.90 1.43 8.03
N ASP A 15 -10.70 0.76 7.20
CA ASP A 15 -12.11 0.52 7.52
C ASP A 15 -12.43 -0.91 7.89
N SER A 16 -11.54 -1.85 7.64
CA SER A 16 -11.83 -3.25 7.90
C SER A 16 -10.53 -3.97 8.23
N ASP A 17 -10.63 -5.29 8.44
CA ASP A 17 -9.44 -6.08 8.72
C ASP A 17 -8.75 -6.58 7.46
N TYR A 18 -9.18 -6.11 6.31
CA TYR A 18 -8.57 -6.53 5.05
C TYR A 18 -7.11 -6.09 4.99
N THR A 19 -6.23 -7.02 4.71
CA THR A 19 -4.81 -6.71 4.54
C THR A 19 -4.40 -7.01 3.13
N VAL A 20 -3.45 -6.24 2.63
CA VAL A 20 -2.97 -6.41 1.27
C VAL A 20 -1.50 -6.02 1.22
N VAL A 21 -0.74 -6.70 0.36
CA VAL A 21 0.65 -6.34 0.12
C VAL A 21 0.68 -5.47 -1.12
N ILE A 22 1.20 -4.26 -0.99
CA ILE A 22 1.27 -3.33 -2.09
C ILE A 22 2.71 -2.90 -2.31
N PHE A 23 2.95 -2.39 -3.51
CA PHE A 23 4.26 -1.91 -3.88
C PHE A 23 4.41 -0.45 -3.42
N ASP A 24 5.57 -0.13 -2.87
CA ASP A 24 5.83 1.21 -2.35
C ASP A 24 5.67 2.26 -3.45
N LYS A 25 6.02 1.90 -4.68
CA LYS A 25 5.92 2.81 -5.81
C LYS A 25 4.84 2.38 -6.78
N CYS A 26 3.68 2.02 -6.25
CA CYS A 26 2.57 1.63 -7.12
C CYS A 26 2.13 2.83 -7.94
N ASP A 27 1.55 2.56 -9.11
CA ASP A 27 1.05 3.63 -9.98
C ASP A 27 -0.45 3.53 -10.18
N THR A 28 -1.13 2.77 -9.33
CA THR A 28 -2.59 2.68 -9.38
C THR A 28 -3.13 2.83 -7.96
N VAL A 29 -4.36 3.31 -7.87
CA VAL A 29 -5.03 3.43 -6.58
C VAL A 29 -5.41 2.05 -6.07
N ILE A 30 -5.08 1.78 -4.82
CA ILE A 30 -5.40 0.51 -4.17
C ILE A 30 -6.60 0.73 -3.26
N LYS A 31 -7.64 -0.06 -3.45
CA LYS A 31 -8.86 0.07 -2.67
C LYS A 31 -9.21 -1.24 -1.99
N ASP A 32 -9.92 -1.12 -0.89
CA ASP A 32 -10.45 -2.26 -0.15
C ASP A 32 -11.65 -2.81 -0.91
N PRO A 33 -11.61 -4.08 -1.35
CA PRO A 33 -12.76 -4.66 -2.07
C PRO A 33 -13.96 -4.91 -1.17
N VAL A 34 -13.79 -4.87 0.15
CA VAL A 34 -14.88 -5.10 1.08
C VAL A 34 -15.69 -3.83 1.32
N THR A 35 -15.00 -2.71 1.58
CA THR A 35 -15.68 -1.45 1.89
C THR A 35 -15.53 -0.40 0.79
N GLY A 36 -14.62 -0.61 -0.13
CA GLY A 36 -14.36 0.37 -1.18
C GLY A 36 -13.47 1.52 -0.74
N SER A 37 -12.94 1.46 0.48
CA SER A 37 -12.10 2.53 0.98
C SER A 37 -10.74 2.54 0.29
N THR A 38 -10.21 3.73 0.09
CA THR A 38 -8.90 3.85 -0.53
C THR A 38 -7.82 3.49 0.49
N ILE A 39 -6.92 2.60 0.09
CA ILE A 39 -5.83 2.15 0.94
C ILE A 39 -4.54 2.88 0.60
N ALA A 40 -4.28 3.06 -0.69
CA ALA A 40 -3.06 3.73 -1.14
C ALA A 40 -3.33 4.52 -2.41
N ILE A 41 -2.66 5.64 -2.53
CA ILE A 41 -2.81 6.53 -3.69
C ILE A 41 -1.43 6.79 -4.28
N PRO A 42 -1.25 6.59 -5.60
CA PRO A 42 0.02 6.92 -6.24
C PRO A 42 0.21 8.42 -6.28
N THR A 43 1.43 8.88 -6.04
CA THR A 43 1.71 10.31 -5.98
C THR A 43 2.88 10.71 -6.88
N GLY A 44 3.26 9.86 -7.82
CA GLY A 44 4.39 10.17 -8.68
C GLY A 44 5.73 9.76 -8.09
N GLY A 45 5.76 9.35 -6.85
CA GLY A 45 6.93 8.82 -6.18
C GLY A 45 6.46 7.71 -5.28
N LYS A 46 6.74 7.83 -4.00
CA LYS A 46 6.23 6.85 -3.04
C LYS A 46 4.73 7.02 -2.90
N ALA A 47 4.02 5.92 -2.85
CA ALA A 47 2.58 5.96 -2.71
C ALA A 47 2.19 6.51 -1.34
N LYS A 48 1.07 7.22 -1.31
CA LYS A 48 0.52 7.71 -0.05
C LYS A 48 -0.33 6.60 0.54
N ILE A 49 0.04 6.15 1.73
CA ILE A 49 -0.65 5.04 2.39
C ILE A 49 -1.67 5.59 3.36
N LEU A 50 -2.93 5.25 3.15
CA LEU A 50 -4.02 5.69 4.02
C LEU A 50 -4.36 4.66 5.08
N GLY A 51 -4.01 3.40 4.84
CA GLY A 51 -4.23 2.36 5.83
C GLY A 51 -3.07 2.28 6.80
N GLU A 52 -3.06 1.20 7.57
CA GLU A 52 -2.00 1.00 8.56
C GLU A 52 -0.93 0.08 7.99
N ILE A 53 0.31 0.55 8.01
CA ILE A 53 1.42 -0.27 7.54
C ILE A 53 1.78 -1.23 8.65
N LEU A 54 1.59 -2.53 8.38
CA LEU A 54 1.85 -3.57 9.36
C LEU A 54 3.29 -4.05 9.29
N GLU A 55 3.83 -4.13 8.08
CA GLU A 55 5.17 -4.68 7.90
C GLU A 55 5.75 -4.19 6.59
N GLU A 56 7.05 -4.01 6.56
CA GLU A 56 7.76 -3.69 5.33
C GLU A 56 8.47 -4.95 4.87
N LEU A 57 8.21 -5.33 3.62
CA LEU A 57 8.79 -6.51 3.01
C LEU A 57 9.75 -6.09 1.91
N GLU A 58 10.87 -6.75 1.85
CA GLU A 58 11.84 -6.45 0.79
C GLU A 58 11.82 -7.48 -0.30
#